data_0252e26639615561c01e93fb87f33115
#
_entry.id   0252e26639615561c01e93fb87f33115
#
_cell.length_a   1.000
_cell.length_b   1.000
_cell.length_c   1.000
_cell.angle_alpha   90.00
_cell.angle_beta   90.00
_cell.angle_gamma   90.00
#
_symmetry.space_group_name_H-M   'P 1'
#
loop_
_entity.id
_entity.type
_entity.pdbx_description
1 polymer ?
#
loop_
_entity_poly.entity_id
_entity_poly.type
_entity_poly.pdbx_seq_one_letter_code
_entity_poly.pdbx_strand_id
1 'polypeptide(L)'
;MGRVLTTAILLAVLTVTATAAEIVDGHEAVFGIDAGYLSMSGHPSWTEGSVGKLRYQDDGVVLNRAFVDYNGRVADTLKVHIALEGYDDNLGSAIDFTQAYVEWRPLPKSDARYRLKLGAFYPRISLENVDPGWSSRYTLNSSAINTWVAEELRSTGAEFTISRRPASLGGAHTFSVNLAAFIGNDPAGSLLAWKGWSVHDRQSRFSDDLPLPPLPQIQPGMMFEAQDPYVEPFQEIDNKVGYYLNAEWQLGKKLLVRAMHYDNRAEPTAIEQCQYAWKTIFNHIGVQTTLPGDVGLITQWMTGSTVMGPVIDSAHAVDVEYAAYFALLTRTFDQHRVSVRYDHFDVSQNDETEEDDNSENGHAWTLSYQYSYSDTISLATEWLSIKTHHYGWVYYGLAPMATERQFQLTLRVRF
;
A
#
# COMPACT_ATOMS: atom_id res chain seq x y z
N MET A 1 0.59 9.80 28.81
CA MET A 1 0.21 11.09 28.20
C MET A 1 -0.62 10.91 26.93
N GLY A 2 -0.40 9.88 26.12
CA GLY A 2 -1.17 9.61 24.88
C GLY A 2 -2.69 9.45 25.07
N ARG A 3 -3.14 8.69 26.06
CA ARG A 3 -4.58 8.41 26.29
C ARG A 3 -5.46 9.66 26.56
N VAL A 4 -4.91 10.71 27.14
CA VAL A 4 -5.66 11.97 27.40
C VAL A 4 -5.78 12.81 26.13
N LEU A 5 -4.78 12.75 25.25
CA LEU A 5 -4.78 13.46 23.96
C LEU A 5 -5.79 12.84 23.00
N THR A 6 -5.87 11.50 22.94
CA THR A 6 -6.80 10.76 22.07
C THR A 6 -8.27 11.04 22.41
N THR A 7 -8.61 11.11 23.72
CA THR A 7 -9.96 11.43 24.16
C THR A 7 -10.34 12.90 23.86
N ALA A 8 -9.38 13.82 23.98
CA ALA A 8 -9.59 15.22 23.64
C ALA A 8 -9.79 15.46 22.14
N ILE A 9 -9.09 14.70 21.28
CA ILE A 9 -9.23 14.77 19.83
C ILE A 9 -10.60 14.21 19.41
N LEU A 10 -11.08 13.13 20.00
CA LEU A 10 -12.42 12.58 19.71
C LEU A 10 -13.54 13.55 20.08
N LEU A 11 -13.42 14.27 21.22
CA LEU A 11 -14.38 15.31 21.60
C LEU A 11 -14.26 16.55 20.69
N ALA A 12 -13.08 16.93 20.25
CA ALA A 12 -12.85 18.05 19.34
C ALA A 12 -13.44 17.80 17.93
N VAL A 13 -13.35 16.57 17.43
CA VAL A 13 -13.92 16.17 16.13
C VAL A 13 -15.45 16.27 16.13
N LEU A 14 -16.11 16.03 17.27
CA LEU A 14 -17.57 16.17 17.41
C LEU A 14 -18.04 17.64 17.46
N THR A 15 -17.13 18.61 17.66
CA THR A 15 -17.47 20.04 17.74
C THR A 15 -17.02 20.87 16.54
N VAL A 16 -16.25 20.28 15.61
CA VAL A 16 -15.85 20.96 14.38
C VAL A 16 -17.05 20.99 13.42
N THR A 17 -17.76 22.11 13.40
CA THR A 17 -18.58 22.47 12.23
C THR A 17 -17.62 22.76 11.10
N ALA A 18 -17.37 21.76 10.25
CA ALA A 18 -16.52 21.89 9.09
C ALA A 18 -17.14 22.92 8.13
N THR A 19 -16.64 24.13 8.14
CA THR A 19 -16.77 25.01 6.97
C THR A 19 -15.75 24.48 5.97
N ALA A 20 -16.25 23.86 4.88
CA ALA A 20 -15.41 23.57 3.72
C ALA A 20 -14.68 24.87 3.37
N ALA A 21 -13.34 24.81 3.34
CA ALA A 21 -12.57 25.96 2.88
C ALA A 21 -13.04 26.27 1.47
N GLU A 22 -13.48 27.51 1.20
CA GLU A 22 -13.76 27.96 -0.16
C GLU A 22 -12.47 27.79 -0.96
N ILE A 23 -12.49 26.79 -1.82
CA ILE A 23 -11.33 26.43 -2.63
C ILE A 23 -11.25 27.48 -3.74
N VAL A 24 -10.11 28.12 -3.82
CA VAL A 24 -9.76 29.00 -4.96
C VAL A 24 -9.88 28.18 -6.23
N ASP A 25 -10.49 28.70 -7.28
CA ASP A 25 -10.75 27.97 -8.53
C ASP A 25 -9.52 27.20 -9.04
N GLY A 26 -9.65 25.87 -9.14
CA GLY A 26 -8.57 24.97 -9.55
C GLY A 26 -7.72 24.37 -8.42
N HIS A 27 -8.07 24.59 -7.16
CA HIS A 27 -7.42 24.00 -6.00
C HIS A 27 -8.42 23.16 -5.21
N GLU A 28 -8.04 21.97 -4.81
CA GLU A 28 -8.83 21.02 -4.04
C GLU A 28 -7.97 20.44 -2.93
N ALA A 29 -8.44 20.49 -1.70
CA ALA A 29 -7.78 19.85 -0.57
C ALA A 29 -8.81 19.01 0.19
N VAL A 30 -8.48 17.76 0.45
CA VAL A 30 -9.24 16.86 1.29
C VAL A 30 -8.47 16.64 2.58
N PHE A 31 -9.05 17.04 3.71
CA PHE A 31 -8.54 16.71 5.04
C PHE A 31 -9.32 15.50 5.55
N GLY A 32 -8.62 14.49 6.00
CA GLY A 32 -9.22 13.28 6.52
C GLY A 32 -8.73 12.93 7.92
N ILE A 33 -9.67 12.46 8.75
CA ILE A 33 -9.38 11.90 10.07
C ILE A 33 -10.18 10.60 10.18
N ASP A 34 -9.48 9.51 10.50
CA ASP A 34 -10.05 8.21 10.84
C ASP A 34 -9.70 7.88 12.28
N ALA A 35 -10.71 7.74 13.14
CA ALA A 35 -10.52 7.40 14.55
C ALA A 35 -11.63 6.44 15.01
N GLY A 36 -11.30 5.52 15.89
CA GLY A 36 -12.27 4.53 16.30
C GLY A 36 -11.83 3.64 17.45
N TYR A 37 -12.59 2.59 17.65
CA TYR A 37 -12.29 1.53 18.60
C TYR A 37 -11.90 0.28 17.83
N LEU A 38 -10.88 -0.41 18.32
CA LEU A 38 -10.49 -1.72 17.80
C LEU A 38 -10.36 -2.74 18.94
N SER A 39 -10.58 -4.00 18.58
CA SER A 39 -10.24 -5.16 19.38
C SER A 39 -9.54 -6.18 18.50
N MET A 40 -8.45 -6.73 18.98
CA MET A 40 -7.61 -7.61 18.21
C MET A 40 -7.11 -8.81 19.01
N SER A 41 -6.68 -9.84 18.31
CA SER A 41 -5.97 -10.99 18.87
C SER A 41 -4.98 -11.55 17.87
N GLY A 42 -3.77 -11.84 18.32
CA GLY A 42 -2.69 -12.32 17.46
C GLY A 42 -1.33 -12.17 18.11
N HIS A 43 -0.29 -12.27 17.32
CA HIS A 43 1.06 -11.93 17.75
C HIS A 43 1.23 -10.44 17.98
N PRO A 44 2.26 -10.02 18.75
CA PRO A 44 2.62 -8.62 18.85
C PRO A 44 2.84 -8.00 17.46
N SER A 45 2.43 -6.74 17.30
CA SER A 45 2.42 -6.04 16.01
C SER A 45 3.82 -5.96 15.38
N TRP A 46 3.85 -6.02 14.05
CA TRP A 46 5.07 -5.75 13.28
C TRP A 46 5.60 -4.33 13.52
N THR A 47 4.76 -3.35 13.86
CA THR A 47 5.20 -1.99 14.19
C THR A 47 6.08 -1.92 15.45
N GLU A 48 6.08 -2.96 16.26
CA GLU A 48 6.94 -3.11 17.44
C GLU A 48 8.15 -4.04 17.17
N GLY A 49 8.48 -4.31 15.90
CA GLY A 49 9.56 -5.22 15.53
C GLY A 49 9.26 -6.68 15.82
N SER A 50 8.00 -7.09 15.72
CA SER A 50 7.57 -8.47 15.93
C SER A 50 6.97 -9.07 14.65
N VAL A 51 6.37 -10.26 14.77
CA VAL A 51 5.93 -11.10 13.62
C VAL A 51 4.46 -10.94 13.28
N GLY A 52 3.69 -10.14 14.05
CA GLY A 52 2.25 -9.96 13.85
C GLY A 52 1.92 -9.36 12.47
N LYS A 53 0.83 -9.81 11.88
CA LYS A 53 0.36 -9.37 10.55
C LYS A 53 -0.57 -8.17 10.62
N LEU A 54 -0.99 -7.79 11.83
CA LEU A 54 -1.82 -6.64 12.15
C LEU A 54 -0.96 -5.45 12.55
N ARG A 55 -1.47 -4.24 12.29
CA ARG A 55 -0.75 -3.00 12.62
C ARG A 55 -0.80 -2.65 14.10
N TYR A 56 -1.89 -2.98 14.78
CA TYR A 56 -2.13 -2.51 16.14
C TYR A 56 -1.67 -3.53 17.18
N GLN A 57 -1.22 -3.01 18.35
CA GLN A 57 -0.70 -3.83 19.43
C GLN A 57 -1.77 -4.15 20.51
N ASP A 58 -2.64 -3.20 20.80
CA ASP A 58 -3.57 -3.26 21.93
C ASP A 58 -5.01 -2.94 21.50
N ASP A 59 -5.97 -3.48 22.25
CA ASP A 59 -7.37 -3.09 22.17
C ASP A 59 -7.58 -1.65 22.66
N GLY A 60 -8.49 -0.92 22.06
CA GLY A 60 -8.88 0.39 22.58
C GLY A 60 -9.25 1.42 21.54
N VAL A 61 -9.31 2.67 21.99
CA VAL A 61 -9.59 3.83 21.12
C VAL A 61 -8.27 4.28 20.49
N VAL A 62 -8.29 4.42 19.16
CA VAL A 62 -7.10 4.79 18.38
C VAL A 62 -7.42 5.91 17.39
N LEU A 63 -6.43 6.71 17.09
CA LEU A 63 -6.37 7.51 15.89
C LEU A 63 -5.77 6.64 14.78
N ASN A 64 -6.62 6.14 13.87
CA ASN A 64 -6.13 5.29 12.79
C ASN A 64 -5.19 6.07 11.87
N ARG A 65 -5.61 7.29 11.46
CA ARG A 65 -4.79 8.22 10.67
C ARG A 65 -5.41 9.61 10.59
N ALA A 66 -4.56 10.58 10.26
CA ALA A 66 -4.96 11.88 9.77
C ALA A 66 -4.23 12.12 8.44
N PHE A 67 -4.87 12.75 7.44
CA PHE A 67 -4.22 13.02 6.17
C PHE A 67 -4.67 14.32 5.52
N VAL A 68 -3.84 14.80 4.61
CA VAL A 68 -4.15 15.87 3.67
C VAL A 68 -3.84 15.37 2.26
N ASP A 69 -4.82 15.47 1.36
CA ASP A 69 -4.64 15.21 -0.08
C ASP A 69 -4.95 16.50 -0.84
N TYR A 70 -3.92 17.15 -1.36
CA TYR A 70 -4.00 18.43 -2.04
C TYR A 70 -3.73 18.30 -3.53
N ASN A 71 -4.62 18.86 -4.34
CA ASN A 71 -4.52 18.97 -5.78
C ASN A 71 -4.66 20.44 -6.20
N GLY A 72 -3.58 21.06 -6.68
CA GLY A 72 -3.55 22.48 -7.11
C GLY A 72 -3.28 22.65 -8.59
N ARG A 73 -4.05 23.49 -9.26
CA ARG A 73 -3.81 23.92 -10.64
C ARG A 73 -2.88 25.13 -10.66
N VAL A 74 -1.63 24.95 -11.10
CA VAL A 74 -0.64 26.02 -11.24
C VAL A 74 -0.78 26.74 -12.58
N ALA A 75 -1.19 26.00 -13.62
CA ALA A 75 -1.49 26.53 -14.95
C ALA A 75 -2.52 25.62 -15.63
N ASP A 76 -3.07 26.02 -16.78
CA ASP A 76 -4.08 25.25 -17.53
C ASP A 76 -3.66 23.82 -17.84
N THR A 77 -2.35 23.59 -17.96
CA THR A 77 -1.76 22.30 -18.28
C THR A 77 -0.90 21.72 -17.16
N LEU A 78 -0.81 22.41 -16.01
CA LEU A 78 0.11 22.04 -14.94
C LEU A 78 -0.61 21.97 -13.60
N LYS A 79 -0.49 20.81 -12.92
CA LYS A 79 -1.04 20.58 -11.58
C LYS A 79 0.07 20.13 -10.64
N VAL A 80 -0.13 20.39 -9.36
CA VAL A 80 0.68 19.87 -8.24
C VAL A 80 -0.22 18.97 -7.40
N HIS A 81 0.31 17.84 -6.96
CA HIS A 81 -0.31 16.95 -6.00
C HIS A 81 0.61 16.75 -4.80
N ILE A 82 0.05 16.85 -3.59
CA ILE A 82 0.75 16.62 -2.34
C ILE A 82 -0.16 15.81 -1.43
N ALA A 83 0.32 14.66 -0.94
CA ALA A 83 -0.35 13.87 0.07
C ALA A 83 0.53 13.74 1.31
N LEU A 84 -0.04 14.06 2.47
CA LEU A 84 0.57 13.95 3.79
C LEU A 84 -0.24 12.96 4.62
N GLU A 85 0.45 12.13 5.39
CA GLU A 85 -0.16 11.21 6.34
C GLU A 85 0.42 11.41 7.74
N GLY A 86 -0.44 11.30 8.75
CA GLY A 86 -0.08 11.31 10.16
C GLY A 86 -0.63 10.12 10.90
N TYR A 87 0.20 9.50 11.73
CA TYR A 87 -0.12 8.35 12.56
C TYR A 87 0.32 8.58 14.00
N ASP A 88 -0.39 7.96 14.95
CA ASP A 88 0.00 7.89 16.36
C ASP A 88 0.85 6.62 16.55
N ASP A 89 2.04 6.60 15.93
CA ASP A 89 3.05 5.55 16.04
C ASP A 89 4.46 6.17 16.10
N ASN A 90 5.48 5.36 16.34
CA ASN A 90 6.86 5.80 16.51
C ASN A 90 7.75 5.43 15.31
N LEU A 91 7.17 5.16 14.14
CA LEU A 91 7.91 4.67 12.97
C LEU A 91 8.51 5.77 12.09
N GLY A 92 8.56 7.00 12.56
CA GLY A 92 9.11 8.14 11.84
C GLY A 92 8.53 9.46 12.36
N SER A 93 8.52 10.50 11.52
CA SER A 93 7.90 11.79 11.87
C SER A 93 6.39 11.64 12.06
N ALA A 94 5.79 12.35 13.00
CA ALA A 94 4.35 12.24 13.29
C ALA A 94 3.47 12.53 12.06
N ILE A 95 3.92 13.41 11.14
CA ILE A 95 3.28 13.73 9.86
C ILE A 95 4.38 13.87 8.82
N ASP A 96 4.24 13.20 7.67
CA ASP A 96 5.15 13.33 6.54
C ASP A 96 4.47 12.99 5.21
N PHE A 97 5.21 13.19 4.12
CA PHE A 97 4.74 12.94 2.76
C PHE A 97 4.58 11.45 2.47
N THR A 98 3.52 11.12 1.74
CA THR A 98 3.37 9.85 1.03
C THR A 98 3.47 10.03 -0.47
N GLN A 99 3.11 11.21 -1.00
CA GLN A 99 3.26 11.58 -2.40
C GLN A 99 3.53 13.08 -2.55
N ALA A 100 4.38 13.45 -3.51
CA ALA A 100 4.60 14.83 -3.91
C ALA A 100 5.06 14.85 -5.38
N TYR A 101 4.20 15.33 -6.30
CA TYR A 101 4.55 15.38 -7.71
C TYR A 101 3.89 16.54 -8.45
N VAL A 102 4.49 16.89 -9.59
CA VAL A 102 3.94 17.80 -10.58
C VAL A 102 3.40 16.97 -11.74
N GLU A 103 2.24 17.34 -12.26
CA GLU A 103 1.60 16.69 -13.39
C GLU A 103 1.37 17.68 -14.52
N TRP A 104 1.94 17.38 -15.70
CA TRP A 104 1.69 18.10 -16.91
C TRP A 104 0.71 17.36 -17.81
N ARG A 105 -0.38 18.04 -18.22
CA ARG A 105 -1.41 17.55 -19.13
C ARG A 105 -1.64 18.58 -20.24
N PRO A 106 -1.02 18.42 -21.42
CA PRO A 106 -1.27 19.31 -22.53
C PRO A 106 -2.72 19.22 -23.01
N LEU A 107 -3.22 20.31 -23.55
CA LEU A 107 -4.56 20.33 -24.16
C LEU A 107 -4.61 19.33 -25.33
N PRO A 108 -5.61 18.44 -25.39
CA PRO A 108 -5.69 17.43 -26.42
C PRO A 108 -5.96 18.05 -27.79
N LYS A 109 -5.18 17.68 -28.81
CA LYS A 109 -5.37 18.08 -30.22
C LYS A 109 -5.94 16.95 -31.08
N SER A 110 -6.17 15.78 -30.47
CA SER A 110 -6.70 14.57 -31.12
C SER A 110 -7.43 13.70 -30.09
N ASP A 111 -7.78 12.46 -30.44
CA ASP A 111 -8.31 11.45 -29.52
C ASP A 111 -7.25 10.89 -28.54
N ALA A 112 -5.96 11.19 -28.76
CA ALA A 112 -4.88 10.88 -27.85
C ALA A 112 -4.70 11.98 -26.78
N ARG A 113 -4.45 11.55 -25.55
CA ARG A 113 -4.16 12.41 -24.42
C ARG A 113 -2.85 11.99 -23.79
N TYR A 114 -2.07 12.96 -23.40
CA TYR A 114 -0.75 12.78 -22.81
C TYR A 114 -0.75 13.30 -21.38
N ARG A 115 0.05 12.67 -20.53
CA ARG A 115 0.30 13.09 -19.16
C ARG A 115 1.74 12.74 -18.79
N LEU A 116 2.41 13.66 -18.13
CA LEU A 116 3.72 13.44 -17.53
C LEU A 116 3.62 13.79 -16.05
N LYS A 117 4.02 12.88 -15.18
CA LYS A 117 4.24 13.12 -13.75
C LYS A 117 5.73 13.18 -13.47
N LEU A 118 6.14 14.07 -12.57
CA LEU A 118 7.52 14.21 -12.07
C LEU A 118 7.48 14.38 -10.56
N GLY A 119 8.17 13.54 -9.82
CA GLY A 119 8.23 13.56 -8.36
C GLY A 119 8.05 12.17 -7.75
N ALA A 120 7.48 12.12 -6.56
CA ALA A 120 7.26 10.91 -5.78
C ALA A 120 5.78 10.51 -5.79
N PHE A 121 5.47 9.30 -6.24
CA PHE A 121 4.10 8.81 -6.42
C PHE A 121 3.99 7.30 -6.31
N TYR A 122 2.80 6.80 -5.97
CA TYR A 122 2.49 5.38 -6.09
C TYR A 122 2.52 4.92 -7.55
N PRO A 123 3.12 3.76 -7.86
CA PRO A 123 2.88 3.08 -9.11
C PRO A 123 1.38 2.88 -9.34
N ARG A 124 0.93 3.02 -10.58
CA ARG A 124 -0.49 2.88 -10.92
C ARG A 124 -0.93 1.41 -10.90
N ILE A 125 -1.02 0.81 -9.74
CA ILE A 125 -1.30 -0.61 -9.55
C ILE A 125 -2.67 -0.87 -8.89
N SER A 126 -2.99 -0.18 -7.78
CA SER A 126 -4.20 -0.48 -7.00
C SER A 126 -5.49 -0.16 -7.75
N LEU A 127 -6.47 -1.07 -7.65
CA LEU A 127 -7.87 -0.89 -8.00
C LEU A 127 -8.76 -0.70 -6.75
N GLU A 128 -8.21 -0.95 -5.58
CA GLU A 128 -8.87 -0.87 -4.28
C GLU A 128 -8.66 0.51 -3.65
N ASN A 129 -7.42 1.00 -3.61
CA ASN A 129 -7.04 2.26 -2.98
C ASN A 129 -7.15 3.39 -4.01
N VAL A 130 -8.32 3.98 -4.13
CA VAL A 130 -8.68 4.97 -5.16
C VAL A 130 -9.26 6.26 -4.60
N ASP A 131 -9.50 6.34 -3.29
CA ASP A 131 -10.00 7.53 -2.61
C ASP A 131 -8.83 8.44 -2.13
N PRO A 132 -9.09 9.71 -1.73
CA PRO A 132 -8.09 10.62 -1.22
C PRO A 132 -7.22 10.01 -0.11
N GLY A 133 -5.95 10.41 -0.06
CA GLY A 133 -4.96 9.79 0.82
C GLY A 133 -4.70 8.33 0.47
N TRP A 134 -4.82 7.95 -0.80
CA TRP A 134 -4.61 6.59 -1.32
C TRP A 134 -5.33 5.51 -0.47
N SER A 135 -6.56 5.77 -0.06
CA SER A 135 -7.34 4.89 0.82
C SER A 135 -8.26 3.95 0.07
N SER A 136 -8.56 2.81 0.70
CA SER A 136 -9.59 1.91 0.19
C SER A 136 -10.98 2.54 0.34
N ARG A 137 -11.73 2.47 -0.75
CA ARG A 137 -13.15 2.86 -0.79
C ARG A 137 -14.06 1.82 -0.14
N TYR A 138 -13.60 0.60 0.02
CA TYR A 138 -14.43 -0.57 0.24
C TYR A 138 -14.28 -1.19 1.63
N THR A 139 -13.10 -1.04 2.18
CA THR A 139 -12.64 -1.67 3.44
C THR A 139 -11.87 -0.64 4.26
N LEU A 140 -11.64 -0.93 5.55
CA LEU A 140 -10.73 -0.15 6.38
C LEU A 140 -9.27 -0.55 6.08
N ASN A 141 -8.99 -1.86 6.11
CA ASN A 141 -7.67 -2.39 5.79
C ASN A 141 -7.54 -2.68 4.29
N SER A 142 -6.37 -2.43 3.72
CA SER A 142 -6.02 -2.80 2.35
C SER A 142 -5.85 -4.31 2.21
N SER A 143 -5.94 -4.84 0.97
CA SER A 143 -5.57 -6.23 0.66
C SER A 143 -4.08 -6.48 0.91
N ALA A 144 -3.65 -7.74 1.00
CA ALA A 144 -2.24 -8.09 1.15
C ALA A 144 -1.37 -7.42 0.07
N ILE A 145 -1.78 -7.47 -1.20
CA ILE A 145 -1.08 -6.78 -2.30
C ILE A 145 -0.97 -5.28 -2.05
N ASN A 146 -2.09 -4.62 -1.71
CA ASN A 146 -2.09 -3.16 -1.57
C ASN A 146 -1.47 -2.70 -0.24
N THR A 147 -1.42 -3.55 0.78
CA THR A 147 -0.65 -3.33 2.00
C THR A 147 0.84 -3.31 1.70
N TRP A 148 1.36 -4.32 0.97
CA TRP A 148 2.76 -4.33 0.56
C TRP A 148 3.12 -3.13 -0.33
N VAL A 149 2.26 -2.78 -1.30
CA VAL A 149 2.44 -1.55 -2.11
C VAL A 149 2.49 -0.29 -1.22
N ALA A 150 1.66 -0.23 -0.19
CA ALA A 150 1.64 0.89 0.76
C ALA A 150 2.92 0.96 1.60
N GLU A 151 3.48 -0.18 1.98
CA GLU A 151 4.69 -0.29 2.80
C GLU A 151 5.95 0.03 2.00
N GLU A 152 6.16 -0.62 0.86
CA GLU A 152 7.47 -0.66 0.21
C GLU A 152 7.55 0.01 -1.17
N LEU A 153 6.43 0.29 -1.87
CA LEU A 153 6.50 0.79 -3.23
C LEU A 153 6.17 2.28 -3.34
N ARG A 154 7.18 3.04 -3.70
CA ARG A 154 7.05 4.45 -4.08
C ARG A 154 8.04 4.76 -5.20
N SER A 155 7.58 5.34 -6.29
CA SER A 155 8.46 5.73 -7.38
C SER A 155 8.80 7.20 -7.25
N THR A 156 10.10 7.52 -7.13
CA THR A 156 10.61 8.90 -7.26
C THR A 156 11.22 9.06 -8.63
N GLY A 157 10.52 9.75 -9.53
CA GLY A 157 10.98 9.82 -10.92
C GLY A 157 9.96 10.43 -11.88
N ALA A 158 9.87 9.85 -13.07
CA ALA A 158 9.01 10.31 -14.15
C ALA A 158 8.07 9.20 -14.63
N GLU A 159 6.77 9.49 -14.74
CA GLU A 159 5.78 8.62 -15.39
C GLU A 159 5.17 9.33 -16.60
N PHE A 160 5.31 8.75 -17.78
CA PHE A 160 4.63 9.19 -18.99
C PHE A 160 3.44 8.29 -19.28
N THR A 161 2.28 8.91 -19.53
CA THR A 161 1.04 8.22 -19.92
C THR A 161 0.57 8.69 -21.28
N ILE A 162 0.23 7.76 -22.13
CA ILE A 162 -0.60 7.98 -23.31
C ILE A 162 -1.92 7.24 -23.17
N SER A 163 -3.03 7.93 -23.37
CA SER A 163 -4.36 7.31 -23.40
C SER A 163 -5.10 7.70 -24.67
N ARG A 164 -5.89 6.76 -25.18
CA ARG A 164 -6.67 6.94 -26.40
C ARG A 164 -8.09 6.42 -26.24
N ARG A 165 -9.05 7.21 -26.73
CA ARG A 165 -10.46 6.87 -26.79
C ARG A 165 -10.96 6.88 -28.24
N PRO A 166 -10.80 5.74 -28.97
CA PRO A 166 -11.09 5.70 -30.38
C PRO A 166 -12.58 5.97 -30.69
N ALA A 167 -12.85 6.98 -31.50
CA ALA A 167 -14.21 7.30 -31.94
C ALA A 167 -14.81 6.17 -32.81
N SER A 168 -13.96 5.44 -33.57
CA SER A 168 -14.35 4.28 -34.35
C SER A 168 -14.96 3.13 -33.55
N LEU A 169 -14.72 3.07 -32.23
CA LEU A 169 -15.29 2.10 -31.28
C LEU A 169 -16.45 2.70 -30.47
N GLY A 170 -17.14 3.73 -30.99
CA GLY A 170 -18.25 4.39 -30.34
C GLY A 170 -17.85 5.17 -29.07
N GLY A 171 -16.54 5.38 -28.85
CA GLY A 171 -16.00 6.09 -27.68
C GLY A 171 -16.22 5.39 -26.32
N ALA A 172 -16.68 4.13 -26.32
CA ALA A 172 -16.88 3.36 -25.07
C ALA A 172 -15.58 2.77 -24.54
N HIS A 173 -14.60 2.53 -25.43
CA HIS A 173 -13.31 1.95 -25.07
C HIS A 173 -12.28 3.05 -24.80
N THR A 174 -11.49 2.88 -23.74
CA THR A 174 -10.30 3.70 -23.46
C THR A 174 -9.12 2.77 -23.26
N PHE A 175 -8.02 3.05 -23.95
CA PHE A 175 -6.75 2.34 -23.80
C PHE A 175 -5.72 3.31 -23.24
N SER A 176 -4.93 2.87 -22.27
CA SER A 176 -3.85 3.67 -21.69
C SER A 176 -2.60 2.81 -21.55
N VAL A 177 -1.45 3.44 -21.78
CA VAL A 177 -0.13 2.86 -21.50
C VAL A 177 0.63 3.88 -20.65
N ASN A 178 1.25 3.41 -19.58
CA ASN A 178 2.12 4.21 -18.73
C ASN A 178 3.51 3.58 -18.72
N LEU A 179 4.54 4.40 -18.88
CA LEU A 179 5.93 4.03 -18.71
C LEU A 179 6.53 4.94 -17.65
N ALA A 180 7.19 4.36 -16.65
CA ALA A 180 7.92 5.12 -15.64
C ALA A 180 9.39 4.72 -15.59
N ALA A 181 10.22 5.68 -15.23
CA ALA A 181 11.59 5.51 -14.81
C ALA A 181 11.75 6.17 -13.44
N PHE A 182 12.32 5.47 -12.47
CA PHE A 182 12.38 5.91 -11.08
C PHE A 182 13.67 5.47 -10.38
N ILE A 183 13.93 6.09 -9.25
CA ILE A 183 14.98 5.78 -8.28
C ILE A 183 14.37 5.72 -6.87
N GLY A 184 15.16 5.38 -5.85
CA GLY A 184 14.75 5.48 -4.45
C GLY A 184 13.75 4.41 -4.05
N ASN A 185 13.92 3.18 -4.52
CA ASN A 185 13.10 2.04 -4.14
C ASN A 185 13.93 0.75 -4.13
N ASP A 186 15.22 0.87 -3.76
CA ASP A 186 16.14 -0.27 -3.75
C ASP A 186 15.88 -1.26 -2.62
N PRO A 187 15.39 -0.87 -1.42
CA PRO A 187 15.00 -1.82 -0.37
C PRO A 187 13.70 -2.57 -0.64
N ALA A 188 12.95 -2.26 -1.70
CA ALA A 188 11.66 -2.91 -1.98
C ALA A 188 11.78 -4.43 -2.07
N GLY A 189 10.96 -5.14 -1.34
CA GLY A 189 10.96 -6.61 -1.22
C GLY A 189 11.58 -7.11 0.08
N SER A 190 12.28 -6.27 0.84
CA SER A 190 12.90 -6.64 2.11
C SER A 190 11.87 -7.02 3.18
N LEU A 191 10.84 -6.21 3.38
CA LEU A 191 9.78 -6.54 4.33
C LEU A 191 8.99 -7.75 3.86
N LEU A 192 8.72 -7.86 2.56
CA LEU A 192 8.01 -9.00 2.01
C LEU A 192 8.79 -10.30 2.23
N ALA A 193 10.12 -10.31 2.02
CA ALA A 193 10.94 -11.47 2.27
C ALA A 193 11.01 -11.80 3.77
N TRP A 194 11.37 -10.86 4.61
CA TRP A 194 11.70 -11.12 6.01
C TRP A 194 10.51 -11.09 6.97
N LYS A 195 9.51 -10.26 6.72
CA LYS A 195 8.28 -10.18 7.54
C LYS A 195 7.14 -11.02 6.94
N GLY A 196 7.14 -11.18 5.63
CA GLY A 196 6.03 -11.76 4.86
C GLY A 196 4.88 -10.78 4.64
N TRP A 197 3.79 -11.28 4.09
CA TRP A 197 2.59 -10.52 3.80
C TRP A 197 1.88 -10.04 5.07
N SER A 198 1.25 -8.87 4.98
CA SER A 198 0.44 -8.27 6.05
C SER A 198 -0.87 -7.71 5.47
N VAL A 199 -1.86 -7.43 6.33
CA VAL A 199 -3.13 -6.82 5.93
C VAL A 199 -3.47 -5.72 6.94
N HIS A 200 -3.30 -4.46 6.54
CA HIS A 200 -3.54 -3.29 7.40
C HIS A 200 -3.82 -2.01 6.59
N ASP A 201 -4.01 -0.89 7.27
CA ASP A 201 -4.40 0.42 6.74
C ASP A 201 -3.25 1.44 6.68
N ARG A 202 -2.04 1.10 7.14
CA ARG A 202 -0.91 2.01 7.20
C ARG A 202 -0.20 2.14 5.86
N GLN A 203 0.23 3.35 5.54
CA GLN A 203 1.10 3.67 4.42
C GLN A 203 2.44 4.16 4.94
N SER A 204 3.54 3.78 4.31
CA SER A 204 4.86 4.32 4.64
C SER A 204 5.00 5.75 4.16
N ARG A 205 5.56 6.59 5.00
CA ARG A 205 5.96 7.96 4.73
C ARG A 205 7.45 7.99 4.39
N PHE A 206 7.93 9.08 3.82
CA PHE A 206 9.33 9.16 3.40
C PHE A 206 10.36 9.12 4.54
N SER A 207 9.94 9.44 5.77
CA SER A 207 10.79 9.39 6.97
C SER A 207 10.56 8.16 7.86
N ASP A 208 9.87 7.13 7.36
CA ASP A 208 9.57 5.96 8.18
C ASP A 208 10.72 4.95 8.20
N ASP A 209 11.04 4.50 9.41
CA ASP A 209 11.90 3.37 9.70
C ASP A 209 11.01 2.18 10.05
N LEU A 210 10.84 1.24 9.13
CA LEU A 210 9.93 0.11 9.32
C LEU A 210 10.66 -1.04 10.01
N PRO A 211 10.29 -1.42 11.24
CA PRO A 211 11.04 -2.40 12.00
C PRO A 211 10.95 -3.79 11.39
N LEU A 212 12.06 -4.51 11.43
CA LEU A 212 12.16 -5.91 11.06
C LEU A 212 11.80 -6.81 12.25
N PRO A 213 11.30 -8.03 12.01
CA PRO A 213 11.21 -9.04 13.05
C PRO A 213 12.60 -9.38 13.61
N PRO A 214 12.72 -10.11 14.75
CA PRO A 214 14.00 -10.38 15.39
C PRO A 214 14.80 -11.45 14.63
N LEU A 215 15.19 -11.14 13.39
CA LEU A 215 15.91 -12.02 12.47
C LEU A 215 17.26 -12.45 13.07
N PRO A 216 17.58 -13.76 13.14
CA PRO A 216 18.88 -14.21 13.59
C PRO A 216 20.03 -13.67 12.72
N GLN A 217 19.83 -13.61 11.41
CA GLN A 217 20.86 -13.31 10.43
C GLN A 217 21.35 -11.85 10.41
N ILE A 218 20.59 -10.90 10.99
CA ILE A 218 21.05 -9.50 11.15
C ILE A 218 21.80 -9.26 12.47
N GLN A 219 21.93 -10.29 13.32
CA GLN A 219 22.64 -10.14 14.60
C GLN A 219 24.16 -10.03 14.39
N PRO A 220 24.92 -9.41 15.34
CA PRO A 220 26.37 -9.29 15.23
C PRO A 220 27.06 -10.63 14.98
N GLY A 221 27.94 -10.70 13.99
CA GLY A 221 28.66 -11.91 13.58
C GLY A 221 27.91 -12.83 12.65
N MET A 222 26.68 -12.49 12.27
CA MET A 222 25.87 -13.25 11.32
C MET A 222 25.99 -12.65 9.90
N MET A 223 25.41 -13.34 8.91
CA MET A 223 25.62 -13.06 7.49
C MET A 223 25.16 -11.64 7.08
N PHE A 224 24.08 -11.14 7.64
CA PHE A 224 23.50 -9.85 7.29
C PHE A 224 23.67 -8.82 8.43
N GLU A 225 24.74 -8.92 9.23
CA GLU A 225 25.02 -7.99 10.33
C GLU A 225 25.13 -6.51 9.93
N ALA A 226 25.29 -6.24 8.63
CA ALA A 226 25.32 -4.88 8.10
C ALA A 226 23.92 -4.26 7.96
N GLN A 227 22.83 -5.04 8.10
CA GLN A 227 21.47 -4.55 8.05
C GLN A 227 21.04 -4.01 9.42
N ASP A 228 20.55 -2.77 9.44
CA ASP A 228 19.86 -2.23 10.61
C ASP A 228 18.58 -3.02 10.92
N PRO A 229 18.09 -3.04 12.17
CA PRO A 229 16.88 -3.76 12.55
C PRO A 229 15.58 -3.09 12.04
N TYR A 230 15.68 -2.28 11.01
CA TYR A 230 14.59 -1.61 10.32
C TYR A 230 14.93 -1.42 8.83
N VAL A 231 13.93 -1.06 8.04
CA VAL A 231 14.05 -0.75 6.63
C VAL A 231 13.59 0.68 6.36
N GLU A 232 14.40 1.44 5.62
CA GLU A 232 14.05 2.72 5.00
C GLU A 232 13.55 2.45 3.57
N PRO A 233 12.23 2.30 3.32
CA PRO A 233 11.74 1.65 2.09
C PRO A 233 12.01 2.44 0.80
N PHE A 234 12.32 3.75 0.91
CA PHE A 234 12.48 4.63 -0.25
C PHE A 234 13.92 5.14 -0.44
N GLN A 235 14.88 4.42 0.13
CA GLN A 235 16.29 4.72 -0.01
C GLN A 235 16.80 4.37 -1.42
N GLU A 236 17.71 5.21 -1.94
CA GLU A 236 18.51 4.94 -3.14
C GLU A 236 19.89 4.42 -2.70
N ILE A 237 20.29 3.26 -3.19
CA ILE A 237 21.49 2.56 -2.72
C ILE A 237 22.54 2.40 -3.82
N ASP A 238 22.14 2.11 -5.06
CA ASP A 238 23.09 1.71 -6.12
C ASP A 238 23.12 2.63 -7.34
N ASN A 239 22.33 3.69 -7.34
CA ASN A 239 22.20 4.67 -8.43
C ASN A 239 21.69 4.07 -9.75
N LYS A 240 20.98 2.93 -9.71
CA LYS A 240 20.34 2.34 -10.89
C LYS A 240 18.91 2.81 -11.04
N VAL A 241 18.54 3.00 -12.29
CA VAL A 241 17.19 3.44 -12.64
C VAL A 241 16.29 2.22 -12.82
N GLY A 242 15.29 2.08 -11.97
CA GLY A 242 14.19 1.14 -12.11
C GLY A 242 13.15 1.61 -13.11
N TYR A 243 12.26 0.72 -13.53
CA TYR A 243 11.17 1.05 -14.44
C TYR A 243 9.92 0.22 -14.16
N TYR A 244 8.79 0.73 -14.62
CA TYR A 244 7.60 -0.10 -14.81
C TYR A 244 6.86 0.26 -16.09
N LEU A 245 6.17 -0.74 -16.64
CA LEU A 245 5.25 -0.61 -17.76
C LEU A 245 3.87 -1.05 -17.30
N ASN A 246 2.87 -0.20 -17.54
CA ASN A 246 1.47 -0.49 -17.24
C ASN A 246 0.61 -0.31 -18.48
N ALA A 247 -0.32 -1.23 -18.72
CA ALA A 247 -1.33 -1.15 -19.75
C ALA A 247 -2.72 -1.27 -19.13
N GLU A 248 -3.65 -0.45 -19.59
CA GLU A 248 -5.03 -0.42 -19.10
C GLU A 248 -6.02 -0.37 -20.24
N TRP A 249 -7.04 -1.20 -20.14
CA TRP A 249 -8.22 -1.16 -21.00
C TRP A 249 -9.47 -0.95 -20.16
N GLN A 250 -10.26 0.05 -20.53
CA GLN A 250 -11.53 0.38 -19.88
C GLN A 250 -12.68 0.36 -20.89
N LEU A 251 -13.77 -0.32 -20.55
CA LEU A 251 -15.02 -0.34 -21.29
C LEU A 251 -16.10 0.44 -20.52
N GLY A 252 -16.17 1.74 -20.75
CA GLY A 252 -17.07 2.64 -20.03
C GLY A 252 -16.87 2.54 -18.51
N LYS A 253 -17.97 2.30 -17.77
CA LYS A 253 -17.94 2.00 -16.34
C LYS A 253 -18.07 0.50 -16.04
N LYS A 254 -18.19 -0.36 -17.08
CA LYS A 254 -18.53 -1.78 -16.90
C LYS A 254 -17.33 -2.65 -16.59
N LEU A 255 -16.19 -2.35 -17.20
CA LEU A 255 -15.00 -3.20 -17.09
C LEU A 255 -13.74 -2.31 -17.13
N LEU A 256 -12.82 -2.59 -16.23
CA LEU A 256 -11.46 -2.11 -16.27
C LEU A 256 -10.53 -3.31 -16.11
N VAL A 257 -9.54 -3.43 -17.01
CA VAL A 257 -8.46 -4.41 -16.92
C VAL A 257 -7.15 -3.65 -16.93
N ARG A 258 -6.26 -3.97 -16.02
CA ARG A 258 -4.93 -3.37 -15.86
C ARG A 258 -3.89 -4.46 -15.75
N ALA A 259 -2.77 -4.30 -16.45
CA ALA A 259 -1.61 -5.17 -16.35
C ALA A 259 -0.36 -4.32 -16.13
N MET A 260 0.57 -4.79 -15.31
CA MET A 260 1.80 -4.07 -14.98
C MET A 260 2.97 -5.03 -14.86
N HIS A 261 4.13 -4.58 -15.33
CA HIS A 261 5.44 -5.16 -15.05
C HIS A 261 6.30 -4.12 -14.35
N TYR A 262 6.96 -4.51 -13.27
CA TYR A 262 7.84 -3.67 -12.44
C TYR A 262 9.20 -4.35 -12.27
N ASP A 263 10.27 -3.57 -12.34
CA ASP A 263 11.65 -3.99 -12.07
C ASP A 263 12.42 -2.78 -11.52
N ASN A 264 12.83 -2.82 -10.25
CA ASN A 264 13.63 -1.76 -9.66
C ASN A 264 15.09 -1.80 -10.12
N ARG A 265 15.54 -2.91 -10.68
CA ARG A 265 16.90 -3.14 -11.20
C ARG A 265 18.02 -2.97 -10.16
N ALA A 266 17.69 -2.98 -8.88
CA ALA A 266 18.66 -2.82 -7.82
C ALA A 266 19.76 -3.90 -7.87
N GLU A 267 20.97 -3.54 -7.41
CA GLU A 267 22.11 -4.47 -7.30
C GLU A 267 22.04 -5.25 -5.99
N PRO A 268 21.75 -6.56 -5.99
CA PRO A 268 21.51 -7.31 -4.76
C PRO A 268 22.66 -7.33 -3.77
N THR A 269 23.88 -7.03 -4.22
CA THR A 269 25.08 -7.00 -3.37
C THR A 269 25.45 -5.62 -2.84
N ALA A 270 24.71 -4.58 -3.25
CA ALA A 270 24.95 -3.21 -2.80
C ALA A 270 24.44 -3.00 -1.37
N ILE A 271 25.19 -2.23 -0.60
CA ILE A 271 24.85 -1.82 0.77
C ILE A 271 25.22 -0.35 0.92
N GLU A 272 24.30 0.45 1.41
CA GLU A 272 24.54 1.84 1.80
C GLU A 272 23.76 2.18 3.06
N GLN A 273 24.37 2.94 3.99
CA GLN A 273 23.73 3.37 5.25
C GLN A 273 23.07 2.23 6.03
N CYS A 274 23.74 1.07 6.11
CA CYS A 274 23.26 -0.14 6.78
C CYS A 274 21.93 -0.71 6.20
N GLN A 275 21.67 -0.46 4.92
CA GLN A 275 20.55 -1.05 4.18
C GLN A 275 21.07 -1.82 2.98
N TYR A 276 20.57 -3.04 2.78
CA TYR A 276 20.82 -3.81 1.56
C TYR A 276 19.87 -3.39 0.44
N ALA A 277 20.38 -3.42 -0.79
CA ALA A 277 19.55 -3.31 -1.98
C ALA A 277 18.93 -4.69 -2.31
N TRP A 278 17.69 -4.66 -2.75
CA TRP A 278 16.89 -5.83 -3.11
C TRP A 278 16.44 -5.72 -4.56
N LYS A 279 16.85 -6.65 -5.39
CA LYS A 279 16.36 -6.70 -6.77
C LYS A 279 14.98 -7.33 -6.79
N THR A 280 13.98 -6.50 -7.01
CA THR A 280 12.56 -6.89 -6.98
C THR A 280 11.92 -6.72 -8.35
N ILE A 281 11.32 -7.81 -8.84
CA ILE A 281 10.62 -7.87 -10.12
C ILE A 281 9.25 -8.49 -9.90
N PHE A 282 8.19 -7.89 -10.46
CA PHE A 282 6.86 -8.51 -10.41
C PHE A 282 6.00 -8.19 -11.63
N ASN A 283 5.01 -9.05 -11.85
CA ASN A 283 3.90 -8.85 -12.76
C ASN A 283 2.61 -8.76 -11.97
N HIS A 284 1.71 -7.90 -12.43
CA HIS A 284 0.43 -7.67 -11.80
C HIS A 284 -0.68 -7.61 -12.86
N ILE A 285 -1.86 -8.16 -12.52
CA ILE A 285 -3.10 -8.01 -13.29
C ILE A 285 -4.22 -7.63 -12.33
N GLY A 286 -4.99 -6.61 -12.70
CA GLY A 286 -6.18 -6.18 -11.96
C GLY A 286 -7.41 -6.11 -12.87
N VAL A 287 -8.54 -6.54 -12.33
CA VAL A 287 -9.84 -6.47 -13.02
C VAL A 287 -10.87 -5.86 -12.09
N GLN A 288 -11.62 -4.89 -12.60
CA GLN A 288 -12.79 -4.33 -11.94
C GLN A 288 -13.98 -4.40 -12.87
N THR A 289 -15.10 -4.96 -12.41
CA THR A 289 -16.34 -5.07 -13.16
C THR A 289 -17.57 -4.97 -12.28
N THR A 290 -18.73 -4.79 -12.88
CA THR A 290 -20.02 -4.85 -12.18
C THR A 290 -20.78 -6.09 -12.62
N LEU A 291 -21.12 -6.94 -11.64
CA LEU A 291 -21.90 -8.15 -11.80
C LEU A 291 -23.41 -7.84 -11.76
N PRO A 292 -24.30 -8.79 -12.14
CA PRO A 292 -25.75 -8.62 -11.98
C PRO A 292 -26.12 -8.25 -10.54
N GLY A 293 -27.12 -7.39 -10.38
CA GLY A 293 -27.57 -6.89 -9.06
C GLY A 293 -26.71 -5.76 -8.51
N ASP A 294 -25.98 -5.05 -9.36
CA ASP A 294 -25.09 -3.91 -9.00
C ASP A 294 -24.00 -4.28 -7.97
N VAL A 295 -23.53 -5.52 -8.03
CA VAL A 295 -22.41 -6.00 -7.23
C VAL A 295 -21.10 -5.68 -7.95
N GLY A 296 -20.27 -4.82 -7.37
CA GLY A 296 -18.91 -4.58 -7.84
C GLY A 296 -18.00 -5.77 -7.52
N LEU A 297 -17.21 -6.21 -8.48
CA LEU A 297 -16.11 -7.16 -8.31
C LEU A 297 -14.80 -6.45 -8.62
N ILE A 298 -13.88 -6.49 -7.66
CA ILE A 298 -12.49 -6.03 -7.82
C ILE A 298 -11.59 -7.22 -7.49
N THR A 299 -10.67 -7.53 -8.38
CA THR A 299 -9.67 -8.57 -8.15
C THR A 299 -8.31 -8.10 -8.66
N GLN A 300 -7.27 -8.44 -7.91
CA GLN A 300 -5.88 -8.24 -8.32
C GLN A 300 -5.11 -9.53 -8.06
N TRP A 301 -4.16 -9.79 -8.93
CA TRP A 301 -3.21 -10.87 -8.82
C TRP A 301 -1.81 -10.33 -9.09
N MET A 302 -0.85 -10.78 -8.30
CA MET A 302 0.56 -10.40 -8.38
C MET A 302 1.43 -11.65 -8.23
N THR A 303 2.52 -11.69 -8.98
CA THR A 303 3.60 -12.68 -8.79
C THR A 303 4.93 -12.03 -9.12
N GLY A 304 5.96 -12.39 -8.39
CA GLY A 304 7.28 -11.82 -8.55
C GLY A 304 8.35 -12.56 -7.78
N SER A 305 9.54 -11.98 -7.78
CA SER A 305 10.69 -12.43 -7.00
C SER A 305 11.43 -11.25 -6.41
N THR A 306 12.12 -11.48 -5.30
CA THR A 306 13.06 -10.54 -4.71
C THR A 306 14.28 -11.27 -4.22
N VAL A 307 15.45 -10.69 -4.49
CA VAL A 307 16.74 -11.30 -4.14
C VAL A 307 17.69 -10.29 -3.53
N MET A 308 18.53 -10.75 -2.57
CA MET A 308 19.50 -9.91 -1.87
C MET A 308 20.75 -10.73 -1.50
N GLY A 309 21.87 -10.04 -1.38
CA GLY A 309 23.15 -10.59 -0.94
C GLY A 309 23.96 -11.28 -2.05
N PRO A 310 25.12 -11.83 -1.73
CA PRO A 310 25.97 -12.54 -2.68
C PRO A 310 25.33 -13.85 -3.16
N VAL A 311 25.80 -14.35 -4.29
CA VAL A 311 25.40 -15.67 -4.79
C VAL A 311 26.18 -16.75 -4.03
N ILE A 312 25.47 -17.68 -3.41
CA ILE A 312 25.98 -18.85 -2.68
C ILE A 312 25.29 -20.08 -3.27
N ASP A 313 26.07 -21.08 -3.72
CA ASP A 313 25.54 -22.34 -4.25
C ASP A 313 24.42 -22.20 -5.32
N SER A 314 24.52 -21.16 -6.16
CA SER A 314 23.65 -20.86 -7.31
C SER A 314 22.41 -19.98 -7.01
N ALA A 315 22.10 -19.64 -5.76
CA ALA A 315 21.07 -18.69 -5.37
C ALA A 315 21.69 -17.45 -4.71
N HIS A 316 20.97 -16.34 -4.65
CA HIS A 316 21.34 -15.23 -3.76
C HIS A 316 21.16 -15.66 -2.30
N ALA A 317 21.87 -14.99 -1.39
CA ALA A 317 21.80 -15.30 0.05
C ALA A 317 20.38 -15.16 0.63
N VAL A 318 19.54 -14.28 0.06
CA VAL A 318 18.08 -14.34 0.15
C VAL A 318 17.52 -14.38 -1.26
N ASP A 319 16.72 -15.38 -1.56
CA ASP A 319 16.12 -15.60 -2.88
C ASP A 319 14.71 -16.16 -2.69
N VAL A 320 13.71 -15.33 -2.90
CA VAL A 320 12.31 -15.71 -2.73
C VAL A 320 11.47 -15.39 -3.96
N GLU A 321 10.55 -16.29 -4.27
CA GLU A 321 9.42 -16.05 -5.17
C GLU A 321 8.17 -15.80 -4.35
N TYR A 322 7.29 -14.93 -4.82
CA TYR A 322 6.05 -14.61 -4.12
C TYR A 322 4.86 -14.50 -5.05
N ALA A 323 3.70 -14.82 -4.53
CA ALA A 323 2.43 -14.63 -5.19
C ALA A 323 1.34 -14.19 -4.21
N ALA A 324 0.42 -13.37 -4.68
CA ALA A 324 -0.78 -13.03 -3.94
C ALA A 324 -1.93 -12.71 -4.90
N TYR A 325 -3.15 -12.94 -4.44
CA TYR A 325 -4.35 -12.45 -5.12
C TYR A 325 -5.43 -12.09 -4.10
N PHE A 326 -6.33 -11.22 -4.50
CA PHE A 326 -7.57 -11.01 -3.77
C PHE A 326 -8.78 -10.93 -4.69
N ALA A 327 -9.95 -11.24 -4.13
CA ALA A 327 -11.24 -10.98 -4.73
C ALA A 327 -12.12 -10.24 -3.73
N LEU A 328 -12.61 -9.06 -4.13
CA LEU A 328 -13.46 -8.19 -3.33
C LEU A 328 -14.81 -8.03 -4.04
N LEU A 329 -15.88 -8.37 -3.32
CA LEU A 329 -17.25 -8.08 -3.73
C LEU A 329 -17.78 -6.93 -2.89
N THR A 330 -18.42 -5.98 -3.55
CA THR A 330 -19.01 -4.80 -2.87
C THR A 330 -20.36 -4.46 -3.45
N ARG A 331 -21.28 -4.02 -2.61
CA ARG A 331 -22.55 -3.47 -3.04
C ARG A 331 -22.89 -2.22 -2.24
N THR A 332 -23.32 -1.17 -2.95
CA THR A 332 -23.83 0.06 -2.33
C THR A 332 -25.35 0.12 -2.55
N PHE A 333 -26.08 0.44 -1.51
CA PHE A 333 -27.52 0.68 -1.54
C PHE A 333 -27.82 1.87 -0.62
N ASP A 334 -28.36 2.93 -1.20
CA ASP A 334 -28.55 4.21 -0.56
C ASP A 334 -27.26 4.74 0.12
N GLN A 335 -27.28 4.91 1.43
CA GLN A 335 -26.16 5.34 2.25
C GLN A 335 -25.29 4.18 2.79
N HIS A 336 -25.60 2.94 2.42
CA HIS A 336 -24.99 1.74 2.97
C HIS A 336 -24.09 1.08 1.93
N ARG A 337 -22.93 0.58 2.36
CA ARG A 337 -22.04 -0.27 1.57
C ARG A 337 -21.68 -1.51 2.39
N VAL A 338 -21.76 -2.65 1.76
CA VAL A 338 -21.24 -3.92 2.29
C VAL A 338 -20.16 -4.42 1.36
N SER A 339 -19.04 -4.87 1.92
CA SER A 339 -17.92 -5.43 1.17
C SER A 339 -17.43 -6.69 1.84
N VAL A 340 -17.06 -7.69 1.03
CA VAL A 340 -16.40 -8.93 1.46
C VAL A 340 -15.17 -9.10 0.59
N ARG A 341 -14.01 -9.36 1.21
CA ARG A 341 -12.75 -9.63 0.51
C ARG A 341 -12.14 -10.92 1.02
N TYR A 342 -11.62 -11.70 0.10
CA TYR A 342 -10.75 -12.83 0.35
C TYR A 342 -9.38 -12.53 -0.25
N ASP A 343 -8.34 -12.68 0.55
CA ASP A 343 -6.94 -12.57 0.17
C ASP A 343 -6.27 -13.94 0.29
N HIS A 344 -5.39 -14.27 -0.65
CA HIS A 344 -4.47 -15.38 -0.57
C HIS A 344 -3.06 -14.90 -0.90
N PHE A 345 -2.07 -15.43 -0.19
CA PHE A 345 -0.68 -15.04 -0.34
C PHE A 345 0.27 -16.20 -0.05
N ASP A 346 1.42 -16.15 -0.71
CA ASP A 346 2.46 -17.17 -0.65
C ASP A 346 3.84 -16.51 -0.84
N VAL A 347 4.85 -17.05 -0.16
CA VAL A 347 6.28 -16.78 -0.36
C VAL A 347 6.99 -18.13 -0.35
N SER A 348 7.78 -18.40 -1.39
CA SER A 348 8.59 -19.62 -1.53
C SER A 348 10.05 -19.26 -1.53
N GLN A 349 10.83 -19.85 -0.63
CA GLN A 349 12.28 -19.67 -0.55
C GLN A 349 13.00 -20.58 -1.54
N ASN A 350 14.02 -20.04 -2.22
CA ASN A 350 14.87 -20.77 -3.17
C ASN A 350 16.33 -20.89 -2.70
N ASP A 351 16.72 -20.17 -1.63
CA ASP A 351 18.04 -20.25 -1.02
C ASP A 351 18.07 -21.25 0.15
N GLU A 352 19.27 -21.53 0.67
CA GLU A 352 19.51 -22.44 1.78
C GLU A 352 20.22 -21.72 2.96
N THR A 353 20.00 -20.41 3.14
CA THR A 353 20.59 -19.63 4.24
C THR A 353 20.09 -20.16 5.58
N GLU A 354 21.03 -20.54 6.45
CA GLU A 354 20.73 -21.12 7.77
C GLU A 354 19.91 -20.11 8.62
N GLU A 355 18.91 -20.59 9.35
CA GLU A 355 18.05 -19.79 10.24
C GLU A 355 17.37 -18.59 9.57
N ASP A 356 17.13 -18.65 8.23
CA ASP A 356 16.46 -17.63 7.42
C ASP A 356 15.42 -18.26 6.49
N ASP A 357 14.48 -19.06 7.01
CA ASP A 357 13.39 -19.60 6.20
C ASP A 357 12.27 -18.55 6.04
N ASN A 358 12.22 -17.96 4.85
CA ASN A 358 11.28 -16.91 4.47
C ASN A 358 9.98 -17.45 3.88
N SER A 359 9.80 -18.78 3.84
CA SER A 359 8.61 -19.40 3.28
C SER A 359 7.36 -19.05 4.10
N GLU A 360 6.32 -18.63 3.40
CA GLU A 360 5.03 -18.29 4.00
C GLU A 360 3.87 -18.73 3.09
N ASN A 361 2.77 -19.16 3.66
CA ASN A 361 1.49 -19.25 2.97
C ASN A 361 0.35 -18.84 3.90
N GLY A 362 -0.68 -18.22 3.33
CA GLY A 362 -1.78 -17.76 4.14
C GLY A 362 -2.97 -17.22 3.35
N HIS A 363 -3.99 -16.85 4.11
CA HIS A 363 -5.17 -16.21 3.57
C HIS A 363 -5.83 -15.29 4.60
N ALA A 364 -6.58 -14.32 4.10
CA ALA A 364 -7.38 -13.45 4.96
C ALA A 364 -8.82 -13.32 4.46
N TRP A 365 -9.73 -13.11 5.41
CA TRP A 365 -11.11 -12.73 5.17
C TRP A 365 -11.36 -11.36 5.78
N THR A 366 -11.95 -10.45 5.01
CA THR A 366 -12.39 -9.13 5.46
C THR A 366 -13.88 -8.98 5.18
N LEU A 367 -14.64 -8.60 6.19
CA LEU A 367 -16.05 -8.21 6.08
C LEU A 367 -16.19 -6.77 6.55
N SER A 368 -16.63 -5.87 5.69
CA SER A 368 -16.74 -4.44 5.99
C SER A 368 -18.16 -3.93 5.71
N TYR A 369 -18.65 -3.10 6.61
CA TYR A 369 -19.89 -2.34 6.45
C TYR A 369 -19.62 -0.87 6.68
N GLN A 370 -20.10 -0.01 5.77
CA GLN A 370 -19.97 1.43 5.86
C GLN A 370 -21.35 2.11 5.76
N TYR A 371 -21.56 3.10 6.59
CA TYR A 371 -22.74 3.98 6.58
C TYR A 371 -22.29 5.42 6.35
N SER A 372 -22.70 6.03 5.23
CA SER A 372 -22.44 7.42 4.91
C SER A 372 -23.54 8.29 5.50
N TYR A 373 -23.28 8.91 6.66
CA TYR A 373 -24.22 9.83 7.30
C TYR A 373 -24.40 11.12 6.48
N SER A 374 -23.29 11.60 5.92
CA SER A 374 -23.24 12.76 5.01
C SER A 374 -22.08 12.60 4.04
N ASP A 375 -21.87 13.56 3.14
CA ASP A 375 -20.68 13.60 2.27
C ASP A 375 -19.37 13.76 3.06
N THR A 376 -19.45 14.26 4.29
CA THR A 376 -18.32 14.55 5.16
C THR A 376 -18.07 13.44 6.20
N ILE A 377 -19.13 12.77 6.68
CA ILE A 377 -19.05 11.86 7.82
C ILE A 377 -19.56 10.48 7.43
N SER A 378 -18.76 9.48 7.71
CA SER A 378 -19.15 8.06 7.59
C SER A 378 -18.69 7.25 8.79
N LEU A 379 -19.45 6.21 9.10
CA LEU A 379 -19.12 5.19 10.10
C LEU A 379 -18.82 3.90 9.37
N ALA A 380 -17.69 3.27 9.69
CA ALA A 380 -17.29 2.01 9.13
C ALA A 380 -17.04 0.98 10.25
N THR A 381 -17.47 -0.26 10.03
CA THR A 381 -17.10 -1.37 10.88
C THR A 381 -16.51 -2.48 10.02
N GLU A 382 -15.47 -3.13 10.52
CA GLU A 382 -14.75 -4.15 9.79
C GLU A 382 -14.33 -5.29 10.71
N TRP A 383 -14.51 -6.51 10.23
CA TRP A 383 -13.94 -7.71 10.79
C TRP A 383 -12.92 -8.28 9.82
N LEU A 384 -11.72 -8.54 10.33
CA LEU A 384 -10.58 -9.11 9.62
C LEU A 384 -10.12 -10.37 10.34
N SER A 385 -9.84 -11.43 9.60
CA SER A 385 -9.20 -12.65 10.12
C SER A 385 -8.11 -13.09 9.13
N ILE A 386 -6.87 -13.18 9.61
CA ILE A 386 -5.71 -13.62 8.86
C ILE A 386 -5.27 -14.97 9.44
N LYS A 387 -5.09 -15.95 8.57
CA LYS A 387 -4.45 -17.21 8.92
C LYS A 387 -3.17 -17.35 8.11
N THR A 388 -2.05 -17.52 8.80
CA THR A 388 -0.74 -17.65 8.18
C THR A 388 0.01 -18.87 8.69
N HIS A 389 0.88 -19.41 7.85
CA HIS A 389 1.92 -20.37 8.17
C HIS A 389 3.22 -19.77 7.66
N HIS A 390 4.06 -19.28 8.57
CA HIS A 390 5.40 -18.73 8.29
C HIS A 390 6.44 -19.64 8.90
N TYR A 391 7.27 -20.23 8.07
CA TYR A 391 8.18 -21.30 8.47
C TYR A 391 9.31 -20.78 9.36
N GLY A 392 9.85 -19.59 9.13
CA GLY A 392 10.90 -18.97 9.92
C GLY A 392 10.54 -18.61 11.35
N TRP A 393 9.25 -18.59 11.73
CA TRP A 393 8.86 -18.27 13.11
C TRP A 393 9.41 -19.26 14.15
N VAL A 394 9.79 -20.46 13.75
CA VAL A 394 10.42 -21.44 14.64
C VAL A 394 11.76 -20.93 15.18
N TYR A 395 12.50 -20.11 14.44
CA TYR A 395 13.76 -19.49 14.87
C TYR A 395 13.55 -18.44 15.96
N TYR A 396 12.35 -17.92 16.12
CA TYR A 396 11.96 -16.99 17.18
C TYR A 396 11.31 -17.69 18.39
N GLY A 397 11.26 -19.04 18.36
CA GLY A 397 10.60 -19.85 19.40
C GLY A 397 9.06 -19.78 19.32
N LEU A 398 8.51 -19.38 18.18
CA LEU A 398 7.08 -19.28 17.96
C LEU A 398 6.54 -20.46 17.16
N ALA A 399 5.24 -20.74 17.30
CA ALA A 399 4.57 -21.69 16.43
C ALA A 399 4.50 -21.15 15.00
N PRO A 400 4.78 -21.98 13.96
CA PRO A 400 4.80 -21.51 12.58
C PRO A 400 3.39 -21.11 12.05
N MET A 401 2.33 -21.54 12.71
CA MET A 401 0.96 -21.20 12.32
C MET A 401 0.29 -20.29 13.34
N ALA A 402 -0.37 -19.25 12.83
CA ALA A 402 -1.19 -18.35 13.64
C ALA A 402 -2.51 -18.01 12.95
N THR A 403 -3.48 -17.61 13.77
CA THR A 403 -4.69 -16.94 13.31
C THR A 403 -4.84 -15.65 14.09
N GLU A 404 -4.77 -14.54 13.37
CA GLU A 404 -4.94 -13.20 13.93
C GLU A 404 -6.30 -12.65 13.54
N ARG A 405 -6.92 -11.90 14.42
CA ARG A 405 -8.24 -11.31 14.19
C ARG A 405 -8.28 -9.88 14.68
N GLN A 406 -9.03 -9.06 13.96
CA GLN A 406 -9.25 -7.67 14.30
C GLN A 406 -10.71 -7.30 14.03
N PHE A 407 -11.30 -6.58 14.96
CA PHE A 407 -12.56 -5.87 14.76
C PHE A 407 -12.32 -4.38 14.94
N GLN A 408 -12.80 -3.59 13.99
CA GLN A 408 -12.71 -2.12 14.05
C GLN A 408 -14.11 -1.50 13.93
N LEU A 409 -14.32 -0.41 14.66
CA LEU A 409 -15.42 0.53 14.49
C LEU A 409 -14.82 1.93 14.34
N THR A 410 -14.87 2.51 13.16
CA THR A 410 -14.14 3.73 12.80
C THR A 410 -15.08 4.82 12.32
N LEU A 411 -14.99 6.00 12.92
CA LEU A 411 -15.56 7.24 12.43
C LEU A 411 -14.56 7.84 11.41
N ARG A 412 -15.04 8.10 10.20
CA ARG A 412 -14.29 8.74 9.13
C ARG A 412 -14.86 10.15 8.89
N VAL A 413 -14.02 11.14 8.98
CA VAL A 413 -14.38 12.53 8.71
C VAL A 413 -13.55 13.04 7.54
N ARG A 414 -14.19 13.64 6.52
CA ARG A 414 -13.58 14.19 5.30
C ARG A 414 -14.13 15.58 5.06
N PHE A 415 -13.30 16.59 4.86
CA PHE A 415 -13.68 17.97 4.54
C PHE A 415 -12.66 18.65 3.66
#